data_5cc02abb815c299952fe330abd9cda9d
#
_entry.id   5cc02abb815c299952fe330abd9cda9d
#
_cell.length_a   1.000
_cell.length_b   1.000
_cell.length_c   1.000
_cell.angle_alpha   90.00
_cell.angle_beta   90.00
_cell.angle_gamma   90.00
#
_symmetry.space_group_name_H-M   'P 1'
#
loop_
_entity.id
_entity.type
_entity.pdbx_description
1 polymer ?
#
loop_
_entity_poly.entity_id
_entity_poly.type
_entity_poly.pdbx_seq_one_letter_code
_entity_poly.pdbx_strand_id
1 'polypeptide(L)'
;MCIFLGYAAGVGKTYAMLEAAHDLKKSGVDVVAGYIEPHERAETRSKEEGLEKIPPLLVDYKGIKLREVDLNGILKRNPEVVLIDELAHTNAPGMCHQKRYEDIEEILNAGIDVYTTVNI
;
A
#
# COMPACT_ATOMS: atom_id res chain seq x y z
N MET A 1 -8.54 -0.06 -10.36
CA MET A 1 -7.18 -0.07 -9.79
C MET A 1 -6.25 0.80 -10.60
N CYS A 2 -5.38 1.56 -9.96
CA CYS A 2 -4.38 2.40 -10.62
C CYS A 2 -2.98 1.88 -10.29
N ILE A 3 -2.15 1.68 -11.31
CA ILE A 3 -0.81 1.11 -11.13
C ILE A 3 0.25 2.13 -11.58
N PHE A 4 1.20 2.43 -10.69
CA PHE A 4 2.34 3.29 -10.99
C PHE A 4 3.55 2.42 -11.33
N LEU A 5 4.08 2.58 -12.55
CA LEU A 5 5.17 1.75 -13.06
C LEU A 5 6.51 2.46 -12.99
N GLY A 6 7.58 1.71 -12.74
CA GLY A 6 8.95 2.23 -12.75
C GLY A 6 9.98 1.13 -12.89
N TYR A 7 11.20 1.50 -13.29
CA TYR A 7 12.24 0.52 -13.64
C TYR A 7 12.94 -0.11 -12.46
N ALA A 8 12.92 0.51 -11.31
CA ALA A 8 13.64 -0.01 -10.15
C ALA A 8 12.83 0.22 -8.90
N ALA A 9 13.20 -0.43 -7.82
CA ALA A 9 12.68 -0.13 -6.49
C ALA A 9 13.04 1.33 -6.19
N GLY A 10 12.32 2.24 -6.79
CA GLY A 10 12.64 3.65 -6.74
C GLY A 10 11.56 4.45 -6.07
N VAL A 11 11.98 5.57 -5.53
CA VAL A 11 11.10 6.50 -4.85
C VAL A 11 10.12 7.19 -5.79
N GLY A 12 10.44 7.25 -7.10
CA GLY A 12 9.58 7.95 -8.06
C GLY A 12 8.18 7.40 -8.16
N LYS A 13 8.02 6.07 -8.16
CA LYS A 13 6.70 5.43 -8.23
C LYS A 13 5.87 5.74 -6.99
N THR A 14 6.45 5.53 -5.82
CA THR A 14 5.77 5.76 -4.55
C THR A 14 5.45 7.23 -4.38
N TYR A 15 6.39 8.12 -4.73
CA TYR A 15 6.15 9.55 -4.68
C TYR A 15 4.96 9.95 -5.55
N ALA A 16 4.89 9.46 -6.79
CA ALA A 16 3.78 9.76 -7.71
C ALA A 16 2.44 9.25 -7.16
N MET A 17 2.45 8.04 -6.57
CA MET A 17 1.26 7.48 -5.94
C MET A 17 0.79 8.33 -4.77
N LEU A 18 1.72 8.79 -3.93
CA LEU A 18 1.39 9.64 -2.79
C LEU A 18 0.85 11.00 -3.24
N GLU A 19 1.42 11.60 -4.29
CA GLU A 19 0.89 12.84 -4.85
C GLU A 19 -0.54 12.67 -5.35
N ALA A 20 -0.81 11.56 -6.06
CA ALA A 20 -2.16 11.26 -6.53
C ALA A 20 -3.13 11.11 -5.36
N ALA A 21 -2.68 10.48 -4.26
CA ALA A 21 -3.49 10.33 -3.07
C ALA A 21 -3.86 11.67 -2.43
N HIS A 22 -2.91 12.60 -2.37
CA HIS A 22 -3.19 13.94 -1.85
C HIS A 22 -4.20 14.68 -2.72
N ASP A 23 -4.12 14.53 -4.05
CA ASP A 23 -5.09 15.13 -4.95
C ASP A 23 -6.48 14.54 -4.74
N LEU A 24 -6.58 13.23 -4.56
CA LEU A 24 -7.85 12.58 -4.23
C LEU A 24 -8.43 13.12 -2.92
N LYS A 25 -7.59 13.24 -1.90
CA LYS A 25 -8.01 13.76 -0.61
C LYS A 25 -8.54 15.18 -0.72
N LYS A 26 -7.87 16.04 -1.50
CA LYS A 26 -8.32 17.41 -1.74
C LYS A 26 -9.69 17.46 -2.42
N SER A 27 -9.99 16.45 -3.24
CA SER A 27 -11.27 16.32 -3.93
C SER A 27 -12.36 15.69 -3.06
N GLY A 28 -12.08 15.42 -1.81
CA GLY A 28 -13.07 14.85 -0.87
C GLY A 28 -13.15 13.33 -0.89
N VAL A 29 -12.22 12.64 -1.53
CA VAL A 29 -12.18 11.18 -1.57
C VAL A 29 -11.59 10.64 -0.27
N ASP A 30 -12.21 9.61 0.30
CA ASP A 30 -11.73 8.91 1.50
C ASP A 30 -10.59 7.98 1.11
N VAL A 31 -9.34 8.44 1.26
CA VAL A 31 -8.14 7.70 0.88
C VAL A 31 -7.29 7.41 2.10
N VAL A 32 -6.80 6.18 2.20
CA VAL A 32 -5.90 5.76 3.28
C VAL A 32 -4.66 5.07 2.72
N ALA A 33 -3.56 5.16 3.46
CA ALA A 33 -2.34 4.42 3.14
C ALA A 33 -2.39 3.07 3.86
N GLY A 34 -2.58 2.00 3.09
CA GLY A 34 -2.66 0.64 3.62
C GLY A 34 -1.29 -0.02 3.75
N TYR A 35 -0.38 0.28 2.85
CA TYR A 35 1.01 -0.16 2.94
C TYR A 35 1.88 0.74 2.09
N ILE A 36 2.86 1.36 2.71
CA ILE A 36 3.88 2.16 2.03
C ILE A 36 5.23 1.58 2.41
N GLU A 37 6.03 1.22 1.41
CA GLU A 37 7.37 0.70 1.64
C GLU A 37 8.23 1.76 2.34
N PRO A 38 9.01 1.41 3.36
CA PRO A 38 9.88 2.38 4.02
C PRO A 38 10.87 3.00 3.04
N HIS A 39 11.03 4.32 3.11
CA HIS A 39 11.94 5.06 2.25
C HIS A 39 12.93 5.87 3.06
N GLU A 40 14.15 5.97 2.53
CA GLU A 40 15.19 6.78 3.16
C GLU A 40 15.10 8.24 2.77
N ARG A 41 14.51 8.55 1.60
CA ARG A 41 14.42 9.93 1.11
C ARG A 41 13.39 10.73 1.89
N ALA A 42 13.83 11.89 2.36
CA ALA A 42 12.98 12.80 3.14
C ALA A 42 11.77 13.29 2.37
N GLU A 43 11.91 13.55 1.06
CA GLU A 43 10.79 14.03 0.23
C GLU A 43 9.65 13.03 0.19
N THR A 44 9.96 11.74 0.03
CA THR A 44 8.93 10.71 -0.02
C THR A 44 8.29 10.52 1.34
N ARG A 45 9.10 10.54 2.42
CA ARG A 45 8.54 10.46 3.78
C ARG A 45 7.62 11.63 4.08
N SER A 46 7.99 12.84 3.62
CA SER A 46 7.15 14.02 3.81
C SER A 46 5.80 13.89 3.12
N LYS A 47 5.76 13.21 1.97
CA LYS A 47 4.51 13.00 1.23
C LYS A 47 3.54 12.06 1.93
N GLU A 48 4.01 11.24 2.86
CA GLU A 48 3.12 10.40 3.66
C GLU A 48 2.36 11.19 4.71
N GLU A 49 2.88 12.35 5.08
CA GLU A 49 2.22 13.19 6.09
C GLU A 49 0.86 13.67 5.59
N GLY A 50 -0.09 13.72 6.48
CA GLY A 50 -1.44 14.15 6.16
C GLY A 50 -2.34 13.07 5.59
N LEU A 51 -1.82 11.86 5.37
CA LEU A 51 -2.63 10.70 4.96
C LEU A 51 -2.87 9.81 6.17
N GLU A 52 -4.12 9.38 6.33
CA GLU A 52 -4.45 8.36 7.34
C GLU A 52 -3.76 7.06 6.96
N LYS A 53 -3.20 6.37 7.95
CA LYS A 53 -2.48 5.11 7.74
C LYS A 53 -3.14 3.97 8.48
N ILE A 54 -3.13 2.80 7.85
CA ILE A 54 -3.47 1.55 8.53
C ILE A 54 -2.13 0.87 8.81
N PRO A 55 -1.75 0.69 10.08
CA PRO A 55 -0.45 0.11 10.41
C PRO A 55 -0.29 -1.28 9.79
N PRO A 56 0.90 -1.64 9.28
CA PRO A 56 1.12 -2.96 8.74
C PRO A 56 1.14 -4.01 9.85
N LEU A 57 0.89 -5.25 9.48
CA LEU A 57 1.13 -6.38 10.36
C LEU A 57 2.63 -6.64 10.45
N LEU A 58 3.10 -6.96 11.65
CA LEU A 58 4.49 -7.36 11.87
C LEU A 58 4.51 -8.86 12.10
N VAL A 59 5.14 -9.59 11.20
CA VAL A 59 5.19 -11.05 11.23
C VAL A 59 6.61 -11.51 11.57
N ASP A 60 6.75 -12.30 12.64
CA ASP A 60 8.05 -12.86 12.99
C ASP A 60 8.39 -14.02 12.08
N TYR A 61 9.55 -13.95 11.43
CA TYR A 61 10.04 -15.03 10.58
C TYR A 61 11.54 -15.17 10.79
N LYS A 62 11.96 -16.30 11.36
CA LYS A 62 13.38 -16.60 11.62
C LYS A 62 14.14 -15.45 12.31
N GLY A 63 13.51 -14.86 13.32
CA GLY A 63 14.12 -13.77 14.09
C GLY A 63 14.03 -12.39 13.45
N ILE A 64 13.40 -12.28 12.29
CA ILE A 64 13.21 -11.02 11.57
C ILE A 64 11.73 -10.66 11.59
N LYS A 65 11.44 -9.37 11.77
CA LYS A 65 10.06 -8.87 11.66
C LYS A 65 9.80 -8.42 10.24
N LEU A 66 8.87 -9.10 9.57
CA LEU A 66 8.43 -8.75 8.22
C LEU A 66 7.17 -7.90 8.29
N ARG A 67 7.09 -6.91 7.41
CA ARG A 67 5.94 -6.00 7.33
C ARG A 67 5.01 -6.47 6.24
N GLU A 68 3.75 -6.71 6.59
CA GLU A 68 2.75 -7.18 5.64
C GLU A 68 1.48 -6.32 5.72
N VAL A 69 0.70 -6.35 4.64
CA VAL A 69 -0.56 -5.63 4.56
C VAL A 69 -1.55 -6.20 5.60
N ASP A 70 -2.19 -5.33 6.35
CA ASP A 70 -3.27 -5.72 7.25
C ASP A 70 -4.59 -5.74 6.47
N LEU A 71 -4.83 -6.85 5.79
CA LEU A 71 -6.02 -7.01 4.95
C LEU A 71 -7.31 -6.78 5.74
N ASN A 72 -7.42 -7.40 6.91
CA ASN A 72 -8.63 -7.27 7.74
C ASN A 72 -8.83 -5.82 8.20
N GLY A 73 -7.75 -5.14 8.56
CA GLY A 73 -7.80 -3.73 8.96
C GLY A 73 -8.30 -2.84 7.83
N ILE A 74 -7.86 -3.09 6.59
CA ILE A 74 -8.31 -2.34 5.42
C ILE A 74 -9.78 -2.60 5.14
N LEU A 75 -10.20 -3.85 5.14
CA LEU A 75 -11.59 -4.21 4.88
C LEU A 75 -12.52 -3.63 5.94
N LYS A 76 -12.10 -3.64 7.20
CA LYS A 76 -12.87 -3.10 8.31
C LYS A 76 -12.99 -1.58 8.22
N ARG A 77 -11.91 -0.89 7.84
CA ARG A 77 -11.91 0.57 7.67
C ARG A 77 -12.79 1.00 6.49
N ASN A 78 -12.79 0.19 5.43
CA ASN A 78 -13.62 0.38 4.24
C ASN A 78 -13.45 1.76 3.59
N PRO A 79 -12.22 2.17 3.22
CA PRO A 79 -12.00 3.44 2.53
C PRO A 79 -12.52 3.40 1.09
N GLU A 80 -12.63 4.56 0.46
CA GLU A 80 -12.92 4.61 -0.98
C GLU A 80 -11.72 4.17 -1.80
N VAL A 81 -10.52 4.58 -1.39
CA VAL A 81 -9.25 4.26 -2.05
C VAL A 81 -8.22 3.88 -1.00
N VAL A 82 -7.45 2.84 -1.26
CA VAL A 82 -6.33 2.45 -0.42
C VAL A 82 -5.05 2.38 -1.24
N LEU A 83 -3.95 2.86 -0.66
CA LEU A 83 -2.62 2.78 -1.28
C LEU A 83 -1.91 1.54 -0.76
N ILE A 84 -1.43 0.71 -1.67
CA ILE A 84 -0.69 -0.50 -1.32
C ILE A 84 0.52 -0.62 -2.24
N ASP A 85 1.71 -0.37 -1.71
CA ASP A 85 2.97 -0.47 -2.45
C ASP A 85 3.29 -1.92 -2.84
N GLU A 86 4.01 -2.08 -3.94
CA GLU A 86 4.60 -3.36 -4.37
C GLU A 86 3.61 -4.50 -4.63
N LEU A 87 2.84 -4.36 -5.70
CA LEU A 87 1.86 -5.37 -6.13
C LEU A 87 2.45 -6.78 -6.21
N ALA A 88 3.69 -6.92 -6.68
CA ALA A 88 4.31 -8.22 -6.95
C ALA A 88 4.95 -8.88 -5.71
N HIS A 89 4.80 -8.28 -4.54
CA HIS A 89 5.39 -8.81 -3.30
C HIS A 89 4.86 -10.21 -2.96
N THR A 90 5.77 -11.08 -2.51
CA THR A 90 5.40 -12.38 -1.95
C THR A 90 5.28 -12.24 -0.43
N ASN A 91 4.11 -12.59 0.10
CA ASN A 91 3.82 -12.43 1.52
C ASN A 91 4.63 -13.41 2.38
N ALA A 92 4.80 -13.06 3.66
CA ALA A 92 5.45 -13.92 4.63
C ALA A 92 4.68 -15.26 4.76
N PRO A 93 5.38 -16.36 5.07
CA PRO A 93 4.72 -17.64 5.32
C PRO A 93 3.68 -17.52 6.43
N GLY A 94 2.56 -18.22 6.26
CA GLY A 94 1.47 -18.23 7.25
C GLY A 94 0.43 -17.14 7.09
N MET A 95 0.61 -16.23 6.13
CA MET A 95 -0.40 -15.24 5.81
C MET A 95 -1.58 -15.88 5.08
N CYS A 96 -2.72 -15.22 5.12
CA CYS A 96 -3.96 -15.70 4.47
C CYS A 96 -3.75 -15.94 2.96
N HIS A 97 -3.03 -15.05 2.30
CA HIS A 97 -2.70 -15.18 0.89
C HIS A 97 -1.18 -15.26 0.69
N GLN A 98 -0.76 -16.00 -0.32
CA GLN A 98 0.65 -16.15 -0.64
C GLN A 98 1.24 -14.90 -1.33
N LYS A 99 0.44 -14.23 -2.13
CA LYS A 99 0.85 -13.07 -2.91
C LYS A 99 0.03 -11.84 -2.55
N ARG A 100 0.69 -10.68 -2.55
CA ARG A 100 0.02 -9.40 -2.27
C ARG A 100 -1.08 -9.10 -3.28
N TYR A 101 -0.92 -9.48 -4.55
CA TYR A 101 -1.98 -9.24 -5.53
C TYR A 101 -3.28 -9.96 -5.18
N GLU A 102 -3.19 -11.08 -4.45
CA GLU A 102 -4.38 -11.80 -3.98
C GLU A 102 -5.11 -11.01 -2.89
N ASP A 103 -4.36 -10.38 -1.99
CA ASP A 103 -4.93 -9.47 -1.00
C ASP A 103 -5.63 -8.29 -1.71
N ILE A 104 -4.99 -7.75 -2.74
CA ILE A 104 -5.53 -6.63 -3.51
C ILE A 104 -6.81 -7.04 -4.23
N GLU A 105 -6.85 -8.24 -4.81
CA GLU A 105 -8.08 -8.74 -5.45
C GLU A 105 -9.24 -8.78 -4.45
N GLU A 106 -8.99 -9.25 -3.25
CA GLU A 106 -10.02 -9.33 -2.22
C GLU A 106 -10.52 -7.93 -1.82
N ILE A 107 -9.59 -6.97 -1.73
CA ILE A 107 -9.94 -5.57 -1.44
C ILE A 107 -10.79 -4.99 -2.57
N LEU A 108 -10.38 -5.20 -3.82
CA LEU A 108 -11.16 -4.74 -4.98
C LEU A 108 -12.55 -5.35 -5.02
N ASN A 109 -12.66 -6.64 -4.70
CA ASN A 109 -13.94 -7.32 -4.67
C ASN A 109 -14.87 -6.80 -3.56
N ALA A 110 -14.30 -6.18 -2.54
CA ALA A 110 -15.07 -5.53 -1.48
C ALA A 110 -15.57 -4.13 -1.86
N GLY A 111 -15.25 -3.66 -3.06
CA GLY A 111 -15.68 -2.35 -3.55
C GLY A 111 -14.71 -1.21 -3.23
N ILE A 112 -13.52 -1.52 -2.75
CA ILE A 112 -12.48 -0.52 -2.45
C ILE A 112 -11.55 -0.41 -3.65
N ASP A 113 -11.27 0.82 -4.11
CA ASP A 113 -10.29 1.01 -5.17
C ASP A 113 -8.87 0.95 -4.60
N VAL A 114 -7.91 0.50 -5.42
CA VAL A 114 -6.53 0.31 -4.99
C VAL A 114 -5.57 1.04 -5.91
N TYR A 115 -4.66 1.80 -5.32
CA TYR A 115 -3.52 2.40 -6.02
C TYR A 115 -2.27 1.63 -5.56
N THR A 116 -1.49 1.16 -6.50
CA THR A 116 -0.32 0.33 -6.20
C THR A 116 0.86 0.66 -7.12
N THR A 117 2.01 0.04 -6.86
CA THR A 117 3.22 0.24 -7.65
C THR A 117 3.76 -1.10 -8.14
N VAL A 118 4.43 -1.06 -9.29
CA VAL A 118 5.07 -2.24 -9.87
C VAL A 118 6.42 -1.85 -10.46
N ASN A 119 7.45 -2.65 -10.18
CA ASN A 119 8.75 -2.55 -10.83
C ASN A 119 8.67 -3.21 -12.21
N ILE A 120 9.18 -2.54 -13.20
CA ILE A 120 9.29 -3.08 -14.55
C ILE A 120 10.61 -3.83 -14.71
#